data_c61e890658d8d63c6abc76c694782a61
#
_entry.id   c61e890658d8d63c6abc76c694782a61
#
_cell.length_a   1.000
_cell.length_b   1.000
_cell.length_c   1.000
_cell.angle_alpha   90.00
_cell.angle_beta   90.00
_cell.angle_gamma   90.00
#
_symmetry.space_group_name_H-M   'P 1'
#
loop_
_entity.id
_entity.type
_entity.pdbx_description
1 polymer ?
#
loop_
_entity_poly.entity_id
_entity_poly.type
_entity_poly.pdbx_seq_one_letter_code
_entity_poly.pdbx_strand_id
1 'polypeptide(L)'
;MNGAGNDFILIDNRTGHVHLDRPQIARLCDRHRGIGADGILLLEKASNHADFRMRYFNADGGEAEMCGNGARCFARFANKVAGSKEKISFETPAGVISAKLAGDLVTLQMTEPTDLRLKTTLRVMDENKTVHFINSGVPHVVISVLQLDDVDVQGAGSAIRHHKMFSPKGTNVNFLEKRGPKKIAVRTYERGVEAETLACGTGIVASALVFAATENAASPITVIARGGDELRVGFEKSDTAFRNVTLTGPAEFVFEGSIEI
;
A
#
# COMPACT_ATOMS: atom_id res chain seq x y z
N MET A 1 -7.52 -8.99 -10.61
CA MET A 1 -7.08 -7.59 -10.87
C MET A 1 -5.67 -7.38 -10.36
N ASN A 2 -4.99 -6.35 -10.84
CA ASN A 2 -3.64 -6.00 -10.42
C ASN A 2 -3.61 -4.52 -9.95
N GLY A 3 -2.96 -4.25 -8.82
CA GLY A 3 -2.78 -2.92 -8.26
C GLY A 3 -1.31 -2.61 -7.99
N ALA A 4 -0.55 -2.23 -9.03
CA ALA A 4 0.89 -1.96 -8.97
C ALA A 4 1.70 -3.20 -8.54
N GLY A 5 1.52 -4.30 -9.26
CA GLY A 5 2.25 -5.56 -9.03
C GLY A 5 1.68 -6.47 -7.94
N ASN A 6 0.68 -6.03 -7.20
CA ASN A 6 0.00 -6.83 -6.20
C ASN A 6 -1.35 -7.30 -6.78
N ASP A 7 -1.57 -8.60 -6.88
CA ASP A 7 -2.71 -9.18 -7.59
C ASP A 7 -3.77 -9.75 -6.63
N PHE A 8 -5.03 -9.60 -7.03
CA PHE A 8 -6.18 -9.97 -6.20
C PHE A 8 -7.27 -10.66 -6.99
N ILE A 9 -7.91 -11.65 -6.35
CA ILE A 9 -9.19 -12.21 -6.75
C ILE A 9 -10.29 -11.34 -6.12
N LEU A 10 -11.18 -10.76 -6.95
CA LEU A 10 -12.28 -9.95 -6.47
C LEU A 10 -13.60 -10.67 -6.72
N ILE A 11 -14.45 -10.72 -5.70
CA ILE A 11 -15.72 -11.43 -5.73
C ILE A 11 -16.85 -10.50 -5.27
N ASP A 12 -17.92 -10.40 -6.07
CA ASP A 12 -19.14 -9.68 -5.68
C ASP A 12 -19.97 -10.58 -4.74
N ASN A 13 -19.87 -10.30 -3.45
CA ASN A 13 -20.61 -11.00 -2.39
C ASN A 13 -21.71 -10.12 -1.77
N ARG A 14 -22.27 -9.15 -2.51
CA ARG A 14 -23.35 -8.31 -1.99
C ARG A 14 -24.62 -9.10 -1.65
N THR A 15 -24.78 -10.29 -2.24
CA THR A 15 -25.89 -11.20 -1.90
C THR A 15 -25.63 -12.03 -0.64
N GLY A 16 -24.37 -12.10 -0.17
CA GLY A 16 -23.98 -12.84 1.03
C GLY A 16 -23.92 -14.37 0.85
N HIS A 17 -23.89 -14.87 -0.39
CA HIS A 17 -23.89 -16.33 -0.65
C HIS A 17 -22.51 -16.95 -0.67
N VAL A 18 -21.46 -16.15 -0.84
CA VAL A 18 -20.08 -16.66 -0.87
C VAL A 18 -19.51 -16.73 0.55
N HIS A 19 -19.26 -17.95 1.01
CA HIS A 19 -18.61 -18.23 2.29
C HIS A 19 -17.36 -19.04 2.03
N LEU A 20 -16.19 -18.45 2.25
CA LEU A 20 -14.91 -19.11 2.06
C LEU A 20 -14.26 -19.36 3.42
N ASP A 21 -13.85 -20.59 3.66
CA ASP A 21 -13.00 -20.90 4.79
C ASP A 21 -11.51 -20.67 4.44
N ARG A 22 -10.66 -20.72 5.46
CA ARG A 22 -9.23 -20.47 5.29
C ARG A 22 -8.53 -21.41 4.29
N PRO A 23 -8.77 -22.73 4.30
CA PRO A 23 -8.25 -23.65 3.27
C PRO A 23 -8.72 -23.32 1.85
N GLN A 24 -9.97 -22.95 1.66
CA GLN A 24 -10.51 -22.58 0.35
C GLN A 24 -9.86 -21.31 -0.20
N ILE A 25 -9.67 -20.27 0.65
CA ILE A 25 -8.96 -19.06 0.28
C ILE A 25 -7.53 -19.38 -0.13
N ALA A 26 -6.80 -20.15 0.69
CA ALA A 26 -5.43 -20.54 0.38
C ALA A 26 -5.32 -21.33 -0.92
N ARG A 27 -6.28 -22.23 -1.19
CA ARG A 27 -6.35 -22.98 -2.45
C ARG A 27 -6.60 -22.07 -3.66
N LEU A 28 -7.53 -21.11 -3.55
CA LEU A 28 -7.81 -20.17 -4.63
C LEU A 28 -6.61 -19.29 -4.95
N CYS A 29 -5.85 -18.89 -3.93
CA CYS A 29 -4.65 -18.06 -4.06
C CYS A 29 -3.39 -18.84 -4.50
N ASP A 30 -3.42 -20.20 -4.47
CA ASP A 30 -2.30 -21.03 -4.93
C ASP A 30 -2.10 -20.87 -6.44
N ARG A 31 -0.89 -20.41 -6.85
CA ARG A 31 -0.55 -20.12 -8.27
C ARG A 31 -0.42 -21.37 -9.14
N HIS A 32 -0.38 -22.56 -8.53
CA HIS A 32 -0.24 -23.84 -9.23
C HIS A 32 -1.52 -24.68 -9.23
N ARG A 33 -2.43 -24.44 -8.26
CA ARG A 33 -3.62 -25.29 -8.06
C ARG A 33 -4.94 -24.52 -8.02
N GLY A 34 -4.88 -23.20 -7.92
CA GLY A 34 -6.01 -22.29 -7.93
C GLY A 34 -5.91 -21.28 -9.06
N ILE A 35 -6.49 -20.12 -8.85
CA ILE A 35 -6.39 -18.96 -9.74
C ILE A 35 -4.99 -18.33 -9.61
N GLY A 36 -4.47 -18.29 -8.38
CA GLY A 36 -3.23 -17.63 -8.02
C GLY A 36 -3.41 -16.13 -7.80
N ALA A 37 -3.15 -15.68 -6.59
CA ALA A 37 -3.17 -14.26 -6.21
C ALA A 37 -2.49 -14.04 -4.86
N ASP A 38 -2.16 -12.79 -4.55
CA ASP A 38 -1.66 -12.37 -3.23
C ASP A 38 -2.78 -12.30 -2.19
N GLY A 39 -4.05 -12.29 -2.64
CA GLY A 39 -5.20 -12.31 -1.74
C GLY A 39 -6.54 -12.23 -2.43
N ILE A 40 -7.60 -12.28 -1.61
CA ILE A 40 -9.00 -12.19 -2.05
C ILE A 40 -9.66 -10.97 -1.45
N LEU A 41 -10.44 -10.27 -2.25
CA LEU A 41 -11.26 -9.14 -1.84
C LEU A 41 -12.74 -9.47 -2.07
N LEU A 42 -13.55 -9.47 -1.01
CA LEU A 42 -14.99 -9.61 -1.10
C LEU A 42 -15.67 -8.26 -1.07
N LEU A 43 -16.51 -7.99 -2.06
CA LEU A 43 -17.39 -6.84 -2.10
C LEU A 43 -18.71 -7.21 -1.41
N GLU A 44 -18.98 -6.62 -0.27
CA GLU A 44 -20.17 -6.87 0.53
C GLU A 44 -21.01 -5.59 0.71
N LYS A 45 -22.26 -5.74 1.20
CA LYS A 45 -23.08 -4.60 1.62
C LYS A 45 -22.47 -3.96 2.86
N ALA A 46 -22.45 -2.63 2.89
CA ALA A 46 -22.03 -1.89 4.07
C ALA A 46 -23.00 -2.08 5.25
N SER A 47 -22.48 -1.98 6.45
CA SER A 47 -23.25 -1.99 7.70
C SER A 47 -23.56 -0.57 8.22
N ASN A 48 -22.88 0.44 7.69
CA ASN A 48 -23.02 1.86 8.05
C ASN A 48 -23.36 2.72 6.82
N HIS A 49 -22.97 4.00 6.83
CA HIS A 49 -23.24 4.96 5.75
C HIS A 49 -22.29 4.88 4.55
N ALA A 50 -21.33 3.94 4.53
CA ALA A 50 -20.50 3.72 3.36
C ALA A 50 -21.30 3.07 2.21
N ASP A 51 -20.78 3.16 0.98
CA ASP A 51 -21.43 2.51 -0.17
C ASP A 51 -21.32 0.98 -0.10
N PHE A 52 -20.16 0.47 0.38
CA PHE A 52 -19.83 -0.96 0.41
C PHE A 52 -19.00 -1.31 1.65
N ARG A 53 -18.78 -2.63 1.82
CA ARG A 53 -17.81 -3.20 2.75
C ARG A 53 -16.80 -4.01 1.97
N MET A 54 -15.52 -3.79 2.24
CA MET A 54 -14.40 -4.57 1.75
C MET A 54 -13.94 -5.55 2.84
N ARG A 55 -13.95 -6.85 2.53
CA ARG A 55 -13.20 -7.83 3.32
C ARG A 55 -11.99 -8.27 2.52
N TYR A 56 -10.85 -8.25 3.17
CA TYR A 56 -9.58 -8.63 2.58
C TYR A 56 -8.98 -9.83 3.28
N PHE A 57 -8.60 -10.84 2.49
CA PHE A 57 -7.93 -12.03 2.96
C PHE A 57 -6.59 -12.17 2.26
N ASN A 58 -5.52 -12.39 3.02
CA ASN A 58 -4.21 -12.76 2.48
C ASN A 58 -4.25 -14.15 1.84
N ALA A 59 -3.25 -14.48 1.04
CA ALA A 59 -3.16 -15.79 0.36
C ALA A 59 -3.13 -17.00 1.32
N ASP A 60 -2.77 -16.82 2.59
CA ASP A 60 -2.81 -17.87 3.62
C ASP A 60 -4.21 -18.07 4.24
N GLY A 61 -5.20 -17.31 3.79
CA GLY A 61 -6.57 -17.29 4.28
C GLY A 61 -6.81 -16.48 5.56
N GLY A 62 -5.80 -15.77 6.06
CA GLY A 62 -5.95 -14.85 7.19
C GLY A 62 -6.63 -13.54 6.74
N GLU A 63 -7.68 -13.12 7.46
CA GLU A 63 -8.30 -11.81 7.23
C GLU A 63 -7.37 -10.69 7.69
N ALA A 64 -7.20 -9.66 6.87
CA ALA A 64 -6.35 -8.51 7.12
C ALA A 64 -7.15 -7.20 7.13
N GLU A 65 -6.61 -6.19 7.81
CA GLU A 65 -7.35 -4.95 8.05
C GLU A 65 -7.49 -4.09 6.79
N MET A 66 -6.44 -3.97 5.99
CA MET A 66 -6.43 -3.14 4.79
C MET A 66 -5.16 -3.38 3.95
N CYS A 67 -5.28 -3.20 2.64
CA CYS A 67 -4.17 -3.09 1.69
C CYS A 67 -4.46 -1.96 0.70
N GLY A 68 -3.55 -0.99 0.59
CA GLY A 68 -3.73 0.16 -0.32
C GLY A 68 -3.84 -0.24 -1.80
N ASN A 69 -3.10 -1.26 -2.23
CA ASN A 69 -3.17 -1.81 -3.59
C ASN A 69 -4.53 -2.49 -3.82
N GLY A 70 -4.95 -3.33 -2.86
CA GLY A 70 -6.26 -3.98 -2.86
C GLY A 70 -7.41 -2.97 -2.83
N ALA A 71 -7.31 -1.90 -2.04
CA ALA A 71 -8.31 -0.85 -1.95
C ALA A 71 -8.56 -0.13 -3.30
N ARG A 72 -7.50 0.08 -4.11
CA ARG A 72 -7.66 0.63 -5.47
C ARG A 72 -8.37 -0.36 -6.39
N CYS A 73 -7.97 -1.63 -6.37
CA CYS A 73 -8.65 -2.69 -7.13
C CYS A 73 -10.12 -2.83 -6.72
N PHE A 74 -10.38 -2.83 -5.41
CA PHE A 74 -11.72 -2.92 -4.86
C PHE A 74 -12.62 -1.75 -5.32
N ALA A 75 -12.15 -0.52 -5.21
CA ALA A 75 -12.92 0.65 -5.63
C ALA A 75 -13.28 0.59 -7.13
N ARG A 76 -12.34 0.18 -7.98
CA ARG A 76 -12.59 0.05 -9.41
C ARG A 76 -13.54 -1.11 -9.73
N PHE A 77 -13.40 -2.24 -9.05
CA PHE A 77 -14.32 -3.38 -9.17
C PHE A 77 -15.73 -3.00 -8.73
N ALA A 78 -15.88 -2.40 -7.54
CA ALA A 78 -17.17 -1.95 -7.03
C ALA A 78 -17.86 -0.98 -8.00
N ASN A 79 -17.10 -0.07 -8.60
CA ASN A 79 -17.61 0.85 -9.62
C ASN A 79 -18.13 0.11 -10.88
N LYS A 80 -17.43 -0.94 -11.32
CA LYS A 80 -17.84 -1.75 -12.48
C LYS A 80 -19.15 -2.49 -12.20
N VAL A 81 -19.29 -3.14 -11.02
CA VAL A 81 -20.42 -4.05 -10.74
C VAL A 81 -21.65 -3.38 -10.12
N ALA A 82 -21.49 -2.20 -9.52
CA ALA A 82 -22.58 -1.48 -8.85
C ALA A 82 -23.09 -0.24 -9.60
N GLY A 83 -22.53 0.03 -10.78
CA GLY A 83 -22.82 1.23 -11.56
C GLY A 83 -21.86 2.38 -11.27
N SER A 84 -21.56 3.13 -12.33
CA SER A 84 -20.50 4.15 -12.33
C SER A 84 -20.77 5.30 -11.37
N LYS A 85 -19.89 5.47 -10.39
CA LYS A 85 -19.80 6.64 -9.51
C LYS A 85 -18.40 7.23 -9.58
N GLU A 86 -18.28 8.55 -9.56
CA GLU A 86 -16.97 9.23 -9.50
C GLU A 86 -16.28 9.01 -8.15
N LYS A 87 -17.06 8.87 -7.08
CA LYS A 87 -16.57 8.63 -5.72
C LYS A 87 -17.27 7.43 -5.11
N ILE A 88 -16.50 6.62 -4.40
CA ILE A 88 -16.96 5.44 -3.69
C ILE A 88 -16.35 5.46 -2.29
N SER A 89 -17.17 5.09 -1.30
CA SER A 89 -16.72 4.85 0.08
C SER A 89 -16.96 3.39 0.48
N PHE A 90 -16.05 2.84 1.27
CA PHE A 90 -16.20 1.47 1.75
C PHE A 90 -15.60 1.27 3.14
N GLU A 91 -16.29 0.43 3.92
CA GLU A 91 -15.85 0.01 5.24
C GLU A 91 -14.71 -0.98 5.13
N THR A 92 -13.75 -0.86 6.03
CA THR A 92 -12.71 -1.85 6.31
C THR A 92 -12.51 -1.97 7.83
N PRO A 93 -11.83 -3.01 8.34
CA PRO A 93 -11.45 -3.04 9.77
C PRO A 93 -10.59 -1.85 10.20
N ALA A 94 -9.84 -1.23 9.27
CA ALA A 94 -9.04 -0.03 9.53
C ALA A 94 -9.85 1.28 9.48
N GLY A 95 -11.16 1.23 9.19
CA GLY A 95 -12.05 2.39 9.06
C GLY A 95 -12.64 2.54 7.67
N VAL A 96 -13.33 3.67 7.44
CA VAL A 96 -13.95 3.99 6.14
C VAL A 96 -12.92 4.62 5.22
N ILE A 97 -12.79 4.04 4.03
CA ILE A 97 -11.91 4.53 2.97
C ILE A 97 -12.75 5.22 1.89
N SER A 98 -12.27 6.37 1.41
CA SER A 98 -12.86 7.07 0.27
C SER A 98 -11.92 6.97 -0.93
N ALA A 99 -12.50 6.63 -2.08
CA ALA A 99 -11.82 6.53 -3.35
C ALA A 99 -12.48 7.42 -4.41
N LYS A 100 -11.66 8.10 -5.21
CA LYS A 100 -12.07 8.83 -6.41
C LYS A 100 -11.54 8.10 -7.65
N LEU A 101 -12.41 7.90 -8.65
CA LEU A 101 -12.08 7.18 -9.87
C LEU A 101 -11.95 8.15 -11.04
N ALA A 102 -10.92 7.95 -11.87
CA ALA A 102 -10.68 8.71 -13.09
C ALA A 102 -10.06 7.78 -14.15
N GLY A 103 -10.91 7.17 -15.00
CA GLY A 103 -10.46 6.12 -15.93
C GLY A 103 -9.88 4.92 -15.19
N ASP A 104 -8.63 4.57 -15.52
CA ASP A 104 -7.92 3.46 -14.90
C ASP A 104 -7.22 3.81 -13.58
N LEU A 105 -7.22 5.09 -13.24
CA LEU A 105 -6.60 5.59 -12.01
C LEU A 105 -7.61 5.68 -10.87
N VAL A 106 -7.15 5.25 -9.71
CA VAL A 106 -7.89 5.35 -8.45
C VAL A 106 -7.08 6.16 -7.45
N THR A 107 -7.70 7.21 -6.91
CA THR A 107 -7.14 8.04 -5.84
C THR A 107 -7.79 7.66 -4.52
N LEU A 108 -7.00 7.19 -3.58
CA LEU A 108 -7.43 6.91 -2.21
C LEU A 108 -7.12 8.10 -1.31
N GLN A 109 -8.06 8.44 -0.43
CA GLN A 109 -7.76 9.30 0.72
C GLN A 109 -6.99 8.47 1.74
N MET A 110 -5.80 8.93 2.11
CA MET A 110 -4.94 8.25 3.08
C MET A 110 -5.16 8.83 4.48
N THR A 111 -4.79 8.05 5.49
CA THR A 111 -4.71 8.53 6.87
C THR A 111 -3.70 9.68 6.97
N GLU A 112 -4.02 10.71 7.75
CA GLU A 112 -3.06 11.79 8.01
C GLU A 112 -1.82 11.24 8.72
N PRO A 113 -0.63 11.57 8.21
CA PRO A 113 0.61 11.07 8.78
C PRO A 113 0.90 11.73 10.14
N THR A 114 1.57 10.97 10.99
CA THR A 114 1.99 11.41 12.31
C THR A 114 3.46 11.10 12.56
N ASP A 115 4.03 11.64 13.62
CA ASP A 115 5.38 11.31 14.13
C ASP A 115 6.49 11.46 13.08
N LEU A 116 6.47 12.58 12.31
CA LEU A 116 7.56 12.88 11.37
C LEU A 116 8.83 13.30 12.14
N ARG A 117 9.87 12.48 12.01
CA ARG A 117 11.20 12.74 12.57
C ARG A 117 12.25 12.68 11.45
N LEU A 118 12.88 13.79 11.17
CA LEU A 118 13.89 13.91 10.11
C LEU A 118 15.30 13.81 10.69
N LYS A 119 16.23 13.26 9.87
CA LYS A 119 17.68 13.20 10.16
C LYS A 119 18.04 12.55 11.50
N THR A 120 17.37 11.45 11.83
CA THR A 120 17.74 10.63 12.98
C THR A 120 18.95 9.76 12.66
N THR A 121 19.93 9.71 13.53
CA THR A 121 21.07 8.78 13.38
C THR A 121 20.71 7.42 13.94
N LEU A 122 20.87 6.38 13.15
CA LEU A 122 20.66 4.99 13.52
C LEU A 122 21.94 4.18 13.27
N ARG A 123 22.40 3.46 14.28
CA ARG A 123 23.55 2.55 14.12
C ARG A 123 23.07 1.19 13.62
N VAL A 124 23.39 0.86 12.37
CA VAL A 124 22.97 -0.37 11.70
C VAL A 124 24.19 -1.06 11.13
N MET A 125 24.41 -2.35 11.43
CA MET A 125 25.52 -3.14 10.91
C MET A 125 26.89 -2.43 11.10
N ASP A 126 27.09 -1.87 12.31
CA ASP A 126 28.26 -1.10 12.73
C ASP A 126 28.52 0.25 12.02
N GLU A 127 27.60 0.70 11.18
CA GLU A 127 27.63 2.00 10.53
C GLU A 127 26.55 2.95 11.09
N ASN A 128 26.86 4.23 11.14
CA ASN A 128 25.87 5.26 11.42
C ASN A 128 25.18 5.67 10.13
N LYS A 129 23.85 5.41 10.06
CA LYS A 129 23.01 5.79 8.92
C LYS A 129 22.07 6.93 9.31
N THR A 130 21.93 7.93 8.44
CA THR A 130 20.91 8.96 8.59
C THR A 130 19.60 8.41 8.07
N VAL A 131 18.59 8.37 8.93
CA VAL A 131 17.26 7.88 8.60
C VAL A 131 16.20 8.92 8.91
N HIS A 132 15.05 8.77 8.29
CA HIS A 132 13.86 9.56 8.58
C HIS A 132 12.77 8.60 9.04
N PHE A 133 11.88 9.06 9.92
CA PHE A 133 10.77 8.25 10.42
C PHE A 133 9.45 9.01 10.21
N ILE A 134 8.42 8.30 9.82
CA ILE A 134 7.06 8.80 9.71
C ILE A 134 6.06 7.65 9.89
N ASN A 135 4.92 7.93 10.51
CA ASN A 135 3.80 7.01 10.52
C ASN A 135 2.76 7.49 9.49
N SER A 136 2.63 6.78 8.38
CA SER A 136 1.66 7.05 7.29
C SER A 136 0.45 6.09 7.32
N GLY A 137 0.01 5.73 8.52
CA GLY A 137 -0.97 4.69 8.84
C GLY A 137 -0.32 3.52 9.57
N VAL A 138 0.93 3.19 9.20
CA VAL A 138 1.83 2.29 9.92
C VAL A 138 3.24 2.91 9.97
N PRO A 139 4.14 2.44 10.88
CA PRO A 139 5.49 2.98 11.02
C PRO A 139 6.36 2.73 9.79
N HIS A 140 7.07 3.75 9.32
CA HIS A 140 8.03 3.68 8.23
C HIS A 140 9.35 4.38 8.58
N VAL A 141 10.45 3.72 8.28
CA VAL A 141 11.77 4.34 8.14
C VAL A 141 12.02 4.59 6.65
N VAL A 142 12.56 5.76 6.34
CA VAL A 142 12.94 6.16 4.98
C VAL A 142 14.40 6.56 4.96
N ILE A 143 15.16 6.02 4.00
CA ILE A 143 16.59 6.26 3.82
C ILE A 143 16.82 6.74 2.39
N SER A 144 17.43 7.91 2.24
CA SER A 144 17.86 8.39 0.92
C SER A 144 19.16 7.72 0.51
N VAL A 145 19.19 7.20 -0.71
CA VAL A 145 20.35 6.54 -1.33
C VAL A 145 20.66 7.15 -2.69
N LEU A 146 21.91 6.98 -3.18
CA LEU A 146 22.33 7.49 -4.48
C LEU A 146 22.06 6.51 -5.61
N GLN A 147 22.18 5.21 -5.34
CA GLN A 147 21.99 4.11 -6.31
C GLN A 147 21.08 3.07 -5.67
N LEU A 148 19.80 3.09 -6.06
CA LEU A 148 18.78 2.27 -5.45
C LEU A 148 18.94 0.78 -5.79
N ASP A 149 19.43 0.50 -7.00
CA ASP A 149 19.59 -0.87 -7.49
C ASP A 149 20.69 -1.63 -6.73
N ASP A 150 21.70 -0.93 -6.19
CA ASP A 150 22.83 -1.51 -5.45
C ASP A 150 22.50 -1.78 -3.97
N VAL A 151 21.30 -1.39 -3.52
CA VAL A 151 20.92 -1.57 -2.10
C VAL A 151 20.59 -3.02 -1.80
N ASP A 152 21.25 -3.59 -0.79
CA ASP A 152 20.82 -4.84 -0.15
C ASP A 152 19.58 -4.59 0.72
N VAL A 153 18.41 -4.58 0.05
CA VAL A 153 17.11 -4.34 0.71
C VAL A 153 16.81 -5.43 1.75
N GLN A 154 17.20 -6.68 1.46
CA GLN A 154 16.92 -7.79 2.37
C GLN A 154 17.74 -7.68 3.65
N GLY A 155 19.05 -7.52 3.56
CA GLY A 155 19.94 -7.46 4.73
C GLY A 155 19.76 -6.16 5.53
N ALA A 156 19.90 -5.00 4.87
CA ALA A 156 19.76 -3.71 5.53
C ALA A 156 18.33 -3.45 6.01
N GLY A 157 17.33 -3.85 5.22
CA GLY A 157 15.91 -3.74 5.58
C GLY A 157 15.58 -4.54 6.83
N SER A 158 15.98 -5.82 6.88
CA SER A 158 15.77 -6.68 8.04
C SER A 158 16.46 -6.14 9.30
N ALA A 159 17.72 -5.69 9.19
CA ALA A 159 18.46 -5.14 10.33
C ALA A 159 17.77 -3.91 10.93
N ILE A 160 17.23 -3.01 10.09
CA ILE A 160 16.51 -1.82 10.54
C ILE A 160 15.12 -2.18 11.07
N ARG A 161 14.40 -3.07 10.38
CA ARG A 161 13.07 -3.57 10.76
C ARG A 161 13.05 -4.07 12.21
N HIS A 162 14.10 -4.78 12.64
CA HIS A 162 14.22 -5.38 13.97
C HIS A 162 15.07 -4.55 14.94
N HIS A 163 15.48 -3.35 14.53
CA HIS A 163 16.31 -2.51 15.40
C HIS A 163 15.58 -2.14 16.69
N LYS A 164 16.32 -2.15 17.83
CA LYS A 164 15.78 -1.90 19.18
C LYS A 164 14.97 -0.60 19.32
N MET A 165 15.30 0.42 18.52
CA MET A 165 14.59 1.72 18.51
C MET A 165 13.11 1.57 18.10
N PHE A 166 12.77 0.54 17.34
CA PHE A 166 11.41 0.31 16.84
C PHE A 166 10.69 -0.85 17.54
N SER A 167 11.34 -1.45 18.56
CA SER A 167 10.76 -2.54 19.35
C SER A 167 9.54 -2.08 20.17
N PRO A 168 8.53 -2.95 20.41
CA PRO A 168 8.44 -4.33 19.94
C PRO A 168 7.84 -4.48 18.55
N LYS A 169 7.10 -3.46 18.05
CA LYS A 169 6.30 -3.57 16.81
C LYS A 169 7.14 -3.56 15.52
N GLY A 170 8.33 -2.96 15.58
CA GLY A 170 9.19 -2.75 14.41
C GLY A 170 8.60 -1.77 13.40
N THR A 171 9.24 -1.67 12.23
CA THR A 171 8.92 -0.69 11.20
C THR A 171 9.06 -1.28 9.79
N ASN A 172 8.38 -0.71 8.81
CA ASN A 172 8.72 -0.92 7.40
C ASN A 172 9.95 -0.08 7.06
N VAL A 173 10.75 -0.52 6.09
CA VAL A 173 11.97 0.18 5.69
C VAL A 173 11.94 0.49 4.20
N ASN A 174 12.08 1.77 3.86
CA ASN A 174 12.01 2.25 2.49
C ASN A 174 13.34 2.88 2.11
N PHE A 175 13.90 2.47 0.99
CA PHE A 175 15.06 3.07 0.37
C PHE A 175 14.59 3.93 -0.79
N LEU A 176 15.00 5.21 -0.79
CA LEU A 176 14.51 6.25 -1.70
C LEU A 176 15.68 6.78 -2.53
N GLU A 177 15.53 6.80 -3.84
CA GLU A 177 16.43 7.50 -4.75
C GLU A 177 15.69 8.64 -5.44
N LYS A 178 16.32 9.83 -5.49
CA LYS A 178 15.80 10.98 -6.22
C LYS A 178 16.00 10.78 -7.73
N ARG A 179 14.92 10.84 -8.48
CA ARG A 179 14.91 10.75 -9.96
C ARG A 179 14.58 12.08 -10.63
N GLY A 180 14.22 13.10 -9.86
CA GLY A 180 13.92 14.45 -10.37
C GLY A 180 13.36 15.37 -9.29
N PRO A 181 12.97 16.60 -9.64
CA PRO A 181 12.47 17.57 -8.65
C PRO A 181 11.19 17.16 -7.91
N LYS A 182 10.37 16.31 -8.57
CA LYS A 182 9.10 15.76 -8.02
C LYS A 182 8.96 14.27 -8.30
N LYS A 183 10.08 13.56 -8.52
CA LYS A 183 10.07 12.14 -8.87
C LYS A 183 11.14 11.40 -8.08
N ILE A 184 10.74 10.28 -7.48
CA ILE A 184 11.59 9.38 -6.72
C ILE A 184 11.35 7.94 -7.14
N ALA A 185 12.33 7.06 -6.89
CA ALA A 185 12.16 5.61 -6.95
C ALA A 185 12.27 5.04 -5.53
N VAL A 186 11.49 4.00 -5.23
CA VAL A 186 11.43 3.42 -3.88
C VAL A 186 11.45 1.90 -3.95
N ARG A 187 12.25 1.30 -3.05
CA ARG A 187 12.24 -0.13 -2.72
C ARG A 187 11.92 -0.30 -1.25
N THR A 188 11.07 -1.27 -0.91
CA THR A 188 10.56 -1.43 0.46
C THR A 188 10.74 -2.84 0.97
N TYR A 189 11.37 -2.95 2.16
CA TYR A 189 11.30 -4.14 3.01
C TYR A 189 10.06 -4.03 3.90
N GLU A 190 9.12 -4.93 3.76
CA GLU A 190 7.82 -4.83 4.37
C GLU A 190 7.70 -5.66 5.64
N ARG A 191 7.28 -5.00 6.73
CA ARG A 191 6.98 -5.63 8.00
C ARG A 191 5.77 -6.57 7.89
N GLY A 192 5.93 -7.81 8.32
CA GLY A 192 4.90 -8.84 8.24
C GLY A 192 5.02 -9.72 7.00
N VAL A 193 5.59 -9.22 5.90
CA VAL A 193 6.04 -10.02 4.76
C VAL A 193 7.47 -10.50 5.00
N GLU A 194 8.28 -9.68 5.68
CA GLU A 194 9.69 -9.91 6.02
C GLU A 194 10.59 -10.11 4.78
N ALA A 195 10.23 -9.42 3.70
CA ALA A 195 10.93 -9.40 2.42
C ALA A 195 10.70 -8.10 1.66
N GLU A 196 11.41 -7.90 0.55
CA GLU A 196 11.13 -6.84 -0.41
C GLU A 196 9.82 -7.12 -1.16
N THR A 197 8.94 -6.10 -1.26
CA THR A 197 7.68 -6.17 -2.02
C THR A 197 7.73 -5.31 -3.27
N LEU A 198 6.88 -5.63 -4.28
CA LEU A 198 6.82 -4.87 -5.53
C LEU A 198 6.27 -3.46 -5.31
N ALA A 199 5.33 -3.27 -4.36
CA ALA A 199 4.83 -1.97 -3.97
C ALA A 199 4.17 -2.02 -2.58
N CYS A 200 4.59 -1.14 -1.68
CA CYS A 200 3.97 -0.89 -0.39
C CYS A 200 3.28 0.48 -0.40
N GLY A 201 1.96 0.54 -0.41
CA GLY A 201 1.21 1.79 -0.57
C GLY A 201 1.52 2.83 0.51
N THR A 202 1.57 2.44 1.78
CA THR A 202 1.94 3.34 2.89
C THR A 202 3.42 3.72 2.85
N GLY A 203 4.30 2.83 2.38
CA GLY A 203 5.73 3.11 2.17
C GLY A 203 5.99 4.14 1.07
N ILE A 204 5.20 4.07 -0.01
CA ILE A 204 5.20 5.06 -1.09
C ILE A 204 4.80 6.43 -0.56
N VAL A 205 3.72 6.50 0.24
CA VAL A 205 3.28 7.75 0.90
C VAL A 205 4.37 8.26 1.84
N ALA A 206 4.89 7.42 2.73
CA ALA A 206 5.96 7.79 3.67
C ALA A 206 7.18 8.38 2.95
N SER A 207 7.65 7.72 1.89
CA SER A 207 8.80 8.14 1.10
C SER A 207 8.58 9.47 0.40
N ALA A 208 7.41 9.68 -0.22
CA ALA A 208 7.05 10.93 -0.88
C ALA A 208 6.98 12.11 0.10
N LEU A 209 6.40 11.91 1.28
CA LEU A 209 6.28 12.96 2.30
C LEU A 209 7.65 13.31 2.93
N VAL A 210 8.49 12.31 3.20
CA VAL A 210 9.87 12.55 3.65
C VAL A 210 10.66 13.30 2.58
N PHE A 211 10.58 12.89 1.32
CA PHE A 211 11.21 13.61 0.20
C PHE A 211 10.73 15.06 0.12
N ALA A 212 9.42 15.30 0.21
CA ALA A 212 8.85 16.65 0.21
C ALA A 212 9.31 17.50 1.41
N ALA A 213 9.53 16.86 2.57
CA ALA A 213 10.02 17.56 3.76
C ALA A 213 11.51 17.91 3.66
N THR A 214 12.35 17.02 3.12
CA THR A 214 13.81 17.20 3.07
C THR A 214 14.26 18.05 1.90
N GLU A 215 13.60 17.98 0.75
CA GLU A 215 13.95 18.68 -0.49
C GLU A 215 13.04 19.90 -0.76
N ASN A 216 12.12 20.21 0.14
CA ASN A 216 11.08 21.23 -0.05
C ASN A 216 10.30 21.08 -1.37
N ALA A 217 10.04 19.83 -1.77
CA ALA A 217 9.35 19.54 -3.02
C ALA A 217 7.85 19.77 -2.91
N ALA A 218 7.25 20.34 -3.96
CA ALA A 218 5.81 20.61 -4.01
C ALA A 218 5.01 19.38 -4.46
N SER A 219 3.80 19.24 -3.91
CA SER A 219 2.81 18.23 -4.32
C SER A 219 2.38 18.39 -5.80
N PRO A 220 2.02 17.30 -6.50
CA PRO A 220 2.21 15.91 -6.08
C PRO A 220 3.63 15.40 -6.34
N ILE A 221 4.02 14.34 -5.61
CA ILE A 221 5.25 13.59 -5.87
C ILE A 221 4.93 12.30 -6.63
N THR A 222 5.65 12.05 -7.71
CA THR A 222 5.59 10.77 -8.45
C THR A 222 6.60 9.80 -7.85
N VAL A 223 6.15 8.60 -7.58
CA VAL A 223 6.95 7.52 -6.99
C VAL A 223 6.94 6.31 -7.93
N ILE A 224 8.13 5.88 -8.35
CA ILE A 224 8.32 4.62 -9.08
C ILE A 224 8.51 3.53 -8.03
N ALA A 225 7.60 2.55 -8.00
CA ALA A 225 7.70 1.38 -7.14
C ALA A 225 8.68 0.34 -7.73
N ARG A 226 9.09 -0.67 -6.94
CA ARG A 226 9.97 -1.76 -7.40
C ARG A 226 9.42 -2.49 -8.62
N GLY A 227 8.10 -2.65 -8.73
CA GLY A 227 7.43 -3.27 -9.87
C GLY A 227 7.46 -2.46 -11.17
N GLY A 228 7.94 -1.21 -11.14
CA GLY A 228 7.97 -0.29 -12.29
C GLY A 228 6.75 0.61 -12.39
N ASP A 229 5.71 0.37 -11.60
CA ASP A 229 4.51 1.19 -11.60
C ASP A 229 4.77 2.59 -11.04
N GLU A 230 4.16 3.60 -11.66
CA GLU A 230 4.18 4.98 -11.17
C GLU A 230 2.93 5.28 -10.35
N LEU A 231 3.14 5.68 -9.09
CA LEU A 231 2.08 6.17 -8.22
C LEU A 231 2.31 7.66 -7.92
N ARG A 232 1.25 8.38 -7.59
CA ARG A 232 1.32 9.80 -7.24
C ARG A 232 0.81 10.02 -5.83
N VAL A 233 1.58 10.75 -5.03
CA VAL A 233 1.20 11.15 -3.68
C VAL A 233 0.90 12.64 -3.69
N GLY A 234 -0.39 12.97 -3.50
CA GLY A 234 -0.86 14.34 -3.30
C GLY A 234 -0.93 14.68 -1.82
N PHE A 235 -0.68 15.94 -1.47
CA PHE A 235 -0.76 16.42 -0.10
C PHE A 235 -0.82 17.95 -0.04
N GLU A 236 -1.32 18.46 1.08
CA GLU A 236 -1.12 19.84 1.51
C GLU A 236 -0.04 19.86 2.58
N LYS A 237 0.97 20.74 2.44
CA LYS A 237 2.08 20.88 3.38
C LYS A 237 1.96 22.20 4.13
N SER A 238 1.95 22.12 5.45
CA SER A 238 2.22 23.26 6.35
C SER A 238 3.62 23.11 6.95
N ASP A 239 4.06 24.09 7.74
CA ASP A 239 5.41 24.11 8.34
C ASP A 239 5.71 22.84 9.16
N THR A 240 4.70 22.25 9.79
CA THR A 240 4.85 21.15 10.74
C THR A 240 4.09 19.88 10.38
N ALA A 241 3.23 19.89 9.35
CA ALA A 241 2.32 18.78 9.07
C ALA A 241 1.98 18.61 7.58
N PHE A 242 1.58 17.39 7.23
CA PHE A 242 0.96 17.06 5.96
C PHE A 242 -0.51 16.73 6.19
N ARG A 243 -1.39 17.28 5.34
CA ARG A 243 -2.83 17.05 5.37
C ARG A 243 -3.34 16.68 3.98
N ASN A 244 -4.59 16.21 3.92
CA ASN A 244 -5.25 15.84 2.67
C ASN A 244 -4.39 14.92 1.81
N VAL A 245 -3.71 13.96 2.46
CA VAL A 245 -2.79 13.04 1.79
C VAL A 245 -3.58 12.06 0.94
N THR A 246 -3.20 11.94 -0.32
CA THR A 246 -3.82 11.04 -1.28
C THR A 246 -2.78 10.16 -1.97
N LEU A 247 -3.21 8.93 -2.31
CA LEU A 247 -2.42 8.00 -3.11
C LEU A 247 -3.18 7.66 -4.38
N THR A 248 -2.66 8.06 -5.53
CA THR A 248 -3.23 7.76 -6.85
C THR A 248 -2.36 6.72 -7.56
N GLY A 249 -2.98 5.69 -8.10
CA GLY A 249 -2.30 4.67 -8.87
C GLY A 249 -3.25 3.84 -9.74
N PRO A 250 -2.70 2.96 -10.59
CA PRO A 250 -3.50 2.07 -11.43
C PRO A 250 -4.20 0.99 -10.62
N ALA A 251 -5.26 0.45 -11.20
CA ALA A 251 -5.96 -0.75 -10.75
C ALA A 251 -6.51 -1.46 -11.98
N GLU A 252 -5.87 -2.51 -12.42
CA GLU A 252 -6.11 -3.13 -13.73
C GLU A 252 -6.98 -4.38 -13.63
N PHE A 253 -7.95 -4.53 -14.52
CA PHE A 253 -8.61 -5.81 -14.75
C PHE A 253 -7.69 -6.69 -15.58
N VAL A 254 -7.35 -7.89 -15.06
CA VAL A 254 -6.48 -8.83 -15.77
C VAL A 254 -7.32 -9.84 -16.55
N PHE A 255 -8.27 -10.48 -15.89
CA PHE A 255 -9.24 -11.39 -16.51
C PHE A 255 -10.51 -11.47 -15.66
N GLU A 256 -11.53 -12.12 -16.19
CA GLU A 256 -12.79 -12.42 -15.53
C GLU A 256 -13.17 -13.86 -15.86
N GLY A 257 -13.70 -14.59 -14.89
CA GLY A 257 -14.03 -16.01 -15.05
C GLY A 257 -14.87 -16.57 -13.91
N SER A 258 -15.11 -17.86 -13.93
CA SER A 258 -15.77 -18.61 -12.87
C SER A 258 -14.95 -19.83 -12.47
N ILE A 259 -15.04 -20.24 -11.21
CA ILE A 259 -14.38 -21.41 -10.66
C ILE A 259 -15.35 -22.12 -9.72
N GLU A 260 -15.35 -23.46 -9.76
CA GLU A 260 -16.04 -24.29 -8.78
C GLU A 260 -15.16 -24.45 -7.52
N ILE A 261 -15.80 -24.35 -6.34
CA ILE A 261 -15.12 -24.34 -5.03
C ILE A 261 -15.56 -25.55 -4.21
#